data_75919bf617f6cd1f2252525db20c39ea
#
_entry.id   75919bf617f6cd1f2252525db20c39ea
#
_cell.length_a   1.000
_cell.length_b   1.000
_cell.length_c   1.000
_cell.angle_alpha   90.00
_cell.angle_beta   90.00
_cell.angle_gamma   90.00
#
_symmetry.space_group_name_H-M   'P 1'
#
loop_
_entity.id
_entity.type
_entity.pdbx_description
1 polymer ?
#
loop_
_entity_poly.entity_id
_entity_poly.type
_entity_poly.pdbx_seq_one_letter_code
_entity_poly.pdbx_strand_id
1 'polypeptide(L)'
;KNIYKKIWQAFAILLPVKSVGVMGDERTYSYSIAIRAVTSVDGMTADFYMFSKEDLTEISKKIISNVKEVNRVLYDFTSKPPGTIEWE
;
A
#
# COMPACT_ATOMS: atom_id res chain seq x y z
N LYS A 1 16.97 -8.60 -0.46
CA LYS A 1 16.79 -7.88 0.79
C LYS A 1 16.07 -8.71 1.82
N ASN A 2 16.35 -8.43 3.06
CA ASN A 2 15.81 -9.25 4.14
C ASN A 2 14.46 -8.75 4.66
N ILE A 3 13.84 -7.80 3.99
CA ILE A 3 12.57 -7.26 4.51
C ILE A 3 11.46 -8.31 4.52
N TYR A 4 11.51 -9.26 3.60
CA TYR A 4 10.48 -10.29 3.56
C TYR A 4 10.48 -11.17 4.81
N LYS A 5 11.60 -11.25 5.51
CA LYS A 5 11.66 -12.01 6.75
C LYS A 5 10.96 -11.28 7.89
N LYS A 6 10.81 -9.96 7.78
CA LYS A 6 10.18 -9.15 8.83
C LYS A 6 8.70 -8.93 8.59
N ILE A 7 8.25 -9.16 7.38
CA ILE A 7 6.84 -8.94 7.04
C ILE A 7 6.12 -10.27 7.11
N TRP A 8 5.07 -10.31 7.92
CA TRP A 8 4.26 -11.51 8.06
C TRP A 8 3.24 -11.63 6.94
N GLN A 9 2.58 -10.53 6.60
CA GLN A 9 1.65 -10.49 5.48
C GLN A 9 1.75 -9.15 4.76
N ALA A 10 1.61 -9.18 3.46
CA ALA A 10 1.60 -7.97 2.65
C ALA A 10 0.69 -8.20 1.45
N PHE A 11 -0.11 -7.18 1.11
CA PHE A 11 -1.00 -7.27 -0.03
C PHE A 11 -1.40 -5.86 -0.48
N ALA A 12 -2.00 -5.81 -1.66
CA ALA A 12 -2.46 -4.57 -2.27
C ALA A 12 -3.97 -4.65 -2.49
N ILE A 13 -4.64 -3.54 -2.29
CA ILE A 13 -6.10 -3.45 -2.46
C ILE A 13 -6.39 -2.36 -3.47
N LEU A 14 -7.14 -2.70 -4.52
CA LEU A 14 -7.62 -1.71 -5.46
C LEU A 14 -8.88 -1.07 -4.88
N LEU A 15 -8.81 0.24 -4.66
CA LEU A 15 -9.95 0.96 -4.09
C LEU A 15 -10.91 1.36 -5.22
N PRO A 16 -12.21 1.12 -5.06
CA PRO A 16 -13.18 1.42 -6.12
C PRO A 16 -13.60 2.89 -6.12
N VAL A 17 -12.66 3.78 -5.90
CA VAL A 17 -12.91 5.21 -5.84
C VAL A 17 -11.84 5.89 -6.69
N LYS A 18 -12.27 6.79 -7.56
CA LYS A 18 -11.35 7.53 -8.40
C LYS A 18 -10.98 8.83 -7.73
N SER A 19 -9.75 9.25 -7.97
CA SER A 19 -9.25 10.53 -7.46
C SER A 19 -8.43 11.23 -8.54
N VAL A 20 -8.22 12.51 -8.32
CA VAL A 20 -7.51 13.35 -9.27
C VAL A 20 -6.01 13.14 -9.13
N GLY A 21 -5.33 13.04 -10.26
CA GLY A 21 -3.88 13.01 -10.32
C GLY A 21 -3.40 13.88 -11.46
N VAL A 22 -2.09 13.93 -11.61
CA VAL A 22 -1.45 14.67 -12.70
C VAL A 22 -0.44 13.77 -13.37
N MET A 23 -0.51 13.72 -14.70
CA MET A 23 0.43 12.94 -15.49
C MET A 23 0.96 13.86 -16.57
N GLY A 24 2.24 14.28 -16.43
CA GLY A 24 2.76 15.30 -17.29
C GLY A 24 2.02 16.60 -17.08
N ASP A 25 1.45 17.15 -18.14
CA ASP A 25 0.67 18.39 -18.08
C ASP A 25 -0.83 18.16 -17.95
N GLU A 26 -1.25 16.89 -17.85
CA GLU A 26 -2.67 16.56 -17.86
C GLU A 26 -3.14 16.08 -16.50
N ARG A 27 -4.37 16.45 -16.17
CA ARG A 27 -5.05 15.90 -15.01
C ARG A 27 -5.61 14.53 -15.37
N THR A 28 -5.53 13.62 -14.42
CA THR A 28 -6.09 12.29 -14.57
C THR A 28 -7.14 12.05 -13.50
N TYR A 29 -8.00 11.08 -13.75
CA TYR A 29 -9.03 10.70 -12.77
C TYR A 29 -9.05 9.18 -12.77
N SER A 30 -8.39 8.60 -11.79
CA SER A 30 -8.09 7.18 -11.79
C SER A 30 -8.20 6.60 -10.39
N TYR A 31 -8.05 5.30 -10.31
CA TYR A 31 -8.19 4.57 -9.06
C TYR A 31 -6.94 4.70 -8.19
N SER A 32 -7.09 4.29 -6.95
CA SER A 32 -5.99 4.23 -5.99
C SER A 32 -5.77 2.80 -5.56
N ILE A 33 -4.53 2.49 -5.18
CA ILE A 33 -4.19 1.21 -4.57
C ILE A 33 -3.69 1.48 -3.17
N ALA A 34 -4.20 0.71 -2.21
CA ALA A 34 -3.71 0.74 -0.85
C ALA A 34 -2.82 -0.47 -0.61
N ILE A 35 -1.69 -0.23 0.02
CA ILE A 35 -0.74 -1.28 0.37
C ILE A 35 -0.86 -1.55 1.87
N ARG A 36 -0.86 -2.81 2.23
CA ARG A 36 -0.91 -3.22 3.62
C ARG A 36 0.22 -4.22 3.87
N ALA A 37 1.07 -3.94 4.84
CA ALA A 37 2.13 -4.87 5.25
C ALA A 37 2.20 -4.85 6.77
N VAL A 38 2.18 -6.02 7.38
CA VAL A 38 2.13 -6.12 8.83
C VAL A 38 3.15 -7.13 9.33
N THR A 39 3.59 -6.91 10.55
CA THR A 39 4.36 -7.87 11.31
C THR A 39 3.46 -8.42 12.40
N SER A 40 3.65 -9.68 12.78
CA SER A 40 2.82 -10.27 13.80
C SER A 40 3.53 -11.46 14.43
N VAL A 41 3.29 -11.65 15.71
CA VAL A 41 3.79 -12.83 16.42
C VAL A 41 2.76 -13.96 16.35
N ASP A 42 1.47 -13.62 16.52
CA ASP A 42 0.45 -14.64 16.67
C ASP A 42 -0.81 -14.39 15.83
N GLY A 43 -0.85 -13.33 15.05
CA GLY A 43 -2.02 -13.04 14.21
C GLY A 43 -3.18 -12.37 14.92
N MET A 44 -3.24 -12.43 16.24
CA MET A 44 -4.30 -11.74 16.98
C MET A 44 -4.00 -10.27 17.12
N THR A 45 -2.73 -9.93 17.30
CA THR A 45 -2.27 -8.55 17.27
C THR A 45 -1.23 -8.43 16.17
N ALA A 46 -1.26 -7.33 15.48
CA ALA A 46 -0.33 -7.10 14.39
C ALA A 46 -0.03 -5.61 14.31
N ASP A 47 1.19 -5.31 13.94
CA ASP A 47 1.61 -3.93 13.73
C ASP A 47 1.96 -3.75 12.27
N PHE A 48 1.83 -2.52 11.77
CA PHE A 48 2.22 -2.26 10.41
C PHE A 48 3.75 -2.31 10.31
N TYR A 49 4.23 -2.71 9.13
CA TYR A 49 5.66 -2.69 8.86
C TYR A 49 6.07 -1.29 8.43
N MET A 50 7.12 -0.77 9.02
CA MET A 50 7.59 0.58 8.70
C MET A 50 8.58 0.51 7.55
N PHE A 51 8.11 0.82 6.35
CA PHE A 51 8.97 0.94 5.19
C PHE A 51 9.77 2.23 5.25
N SER A 52 10.96 2.21 4.69
CA SER A 52 11.70 3.45 4.48
C SER A 52 11.02 4.29 3.41
N LYS A 53 11.32 5.58 3.39
CA LYS A 53 10.81 6.45 2.34
C LYS A 53 11.23 5.96 0.97
N GLU A 54 12.47 5.47 0.87
CA GLU A 54 13.00 4.96 -0.39
C GLU A 54 12.21 3.76 -0.87
N ASP A 55 11.91 2.84 0.04
CA ASP A 55 11.14 1.66 -0.33
C ASP A 55 9.72 2.01 -0.76
N LEU A 56 9.06 2.92 -0.03
CA LEU A 56 7.72 3.36 -0.39
C LEU A 56 7.71 4.05 -1.75
N THR A 57 8.73 4.88 -2.00
CA THR A 57 8.82 5.58 -3.27
C THR A 57 8.99 4.60 -4.42
N GLU A 58 9.84 3.59 -4.23
CA GLU A 58 10.06 2.59 -5.28
C GLU A 58 8.81 1.76 -5.53
N ILE A 59 8.11 1.35 -4.48
CA ILE A 59 6.86 0.60 -4.62
C ILE A 59 5.83 1.43 -5.40
N SER A 60 5.69 2.68 -5.03
CA SER A 60 4.74 3.58 -5.68
C SER A 60 5.05 3.74 -7.17
N LYS A 61 6.33 3.95 -7.50
CA LYS A 61 6.73 4.12 -8.90
C LYS A 61 6.46 2.88 -9.71
N LYS A 62 6.74 1.70 -9.15
CA LYS A 62 6.51 0.46 -9.87
C LYS A 62 5.03 0.21 -10.14
N ILE A 63 4.19 0.49 -9.14
CA ILE A 63 2.76 0.29 -9.30
C ILE A 63 2.22 1.24 -10.37
N ILE A 64 2.55 2.51 -10.27
CA ILE A 64 2.01 3.50 -11.20
C ILE A 64 2.53 3.26 -12.62
N SER A 65 3.77 2.77 -12.76
CA SER A 65 4.31 2.47 -14.09
C SER A 65 3.64 1.27 -14.74
N ASN A 66 3.18 0.32 -13.93
CA ASN A 66 2.67 -0.95 -14.46
C ASN A 66 1.16 -1.06 -14.47
N VAL A 67 0.45 -0.22 -13.73
CA VAL A 67 -1.00 -0.28 -13.64
C VAL A 67 -1.56 1.06 -14.11
N LYS A 68 -2.04 1.08 -15.34
CA LYS A 68 -2.45 2.33 -15.98
C LYS A 68 -3.66 2.98 -15.34
N GLU A 69 -4.51 2.17 -14.69
CA GLU A 69 -5.74 2.67 -14.09
C GLU A 69 -5.54 3.31 -12.73
N VAL A 70 -4.30 3.38 -12.25
CA VAL A 70 -3.98 3.85 -10.91
C VAL A 70 -3.10 5.08 -10.98
N ASN A 71 -3.49 6.11 -10.25
CA ASN A 71 -2.69 7.33 -10.16
C ASN A 71 -2.29 7.67 -8.73
N ARG A 72 -2.58 6.80 -7.77
CA ARG A 72 -2.27 7.10 -6.37
C ARG A 72 -2.05 5.81 -5.60
N VAL A 73 -1.00 5.81 -4.77
CA VAL A 73 -0.70 4.68 -3.89
C VAL A 73 -0.75 5.17 -2.45
N LEU A 74 -1.47 4.41 -1.61
CA LEU A 74 -1.59 4.71 -0.20
C LEU A 74 -1.00 3.57 0.61
N TYR A 75 -0.57 3.86 1.82
CA TYR A 75 -0.08 2.84 2.72
C TYR A 75 -0.95 2.83 3.99
N ASP A 76 -1.53 1.67 4.29
CA ASP A 76 -2.34 1.50 5.50
C ASP A 76 -1.40 1.18 6.66
N PHE A 77 -1.19 2.16 7.53
CA PHE A 77 -0.32 2.00 8.68
C PHE A 77 -1.10 1.92 9.98
N THR A 78 -2.16 1.13 9.95
CA THR A 78 -2.99 0.89 11.13
C THR A 78 -2.62 -0.45 11.75
N SER A 79 -2.40 -0.45 13.05
CA SER A 79 -2.12 -1.70 13.75
C SER A 79 -3.41 -2.46 14.03
N LYS A 80 -3.27 -3.72 14.39
CA LYS A 80 -4.39 -4.55 14.84
C LYS A 80 -4.23 -4.83 16.33
N PRO A 81 -5.18 -4.44 17.18
CA PRO A 81 -6.32 -3.57 16.92
C PRO A 81 -5.95 -2.11 16.76
N PRO A 82 -6.78 -1.21 16.23
CA PRO A 82 -8.19 -1.40 15.91
C PRO A 82 -8.46 -1.90 14.49
N GLY A 83 -7.48 -1.85 13.62
CA GLY A 83 -7.69 -2.37 12.28
C GLY A 83 -7.62 -3.89 12.27
N THR A 84 -7.90 -4.46 11.13
CA THR A 84 -7.67 -5.86 10.86
C THR A 84 -6.50 -5.99 9.92
N ILE A 85 -6.02 -7.23 9.75
CA ILE A 85 -4.93 -7.46 8.80
C ILE A 85 -5.49 -7.28 7.39
N GLU A 86 -6.59 -7.96 7.09
CA GLU A 86 -7.25 -7.86 5.80
C GLU A 86 -8.34 -6.81 5.87
N TRP A 87 -8.71 -6.30 4.70
CA TRP A 87 -9.73 -5.25 4.62
C TRP A 87 -11.15 -5.81 4.55
N GLU A 88 -11.27 -7.12 4.36
CA GLU A 88 -12.58 -7.77 4.33
C GLU A 88 -12.64 -8.98 5.23
#